data_1d7a178d26fe5e427a6d82f490b86b59
#
_entry.id   1d7a178d26fe5e427a6d82f490b86b59
#
_cell.length_a   1.000
_cell.length_b   1.000
_cell.length_c   1.000
_cell.angle_alpha   90.00
_cell.angle_beta   90.00
_cell.angle_gamma   90.00
#
_symmetry.space_group_name_H-M   'P 1'
#
loop_
_entity.id
_entity.type
_entity.pdbx_description
1 polymer ?
#
loop_
_entity_poly.entity_id
_entity_poly.type
_entity_poly.pdbx_seq_one_letter_code
_entity_poly.pdbx_strand_id
1 'polypeptide(L)' 'MNEQIFKDLENIKSCLDVAAQKGVFGNIDSAYTISVAFNRIAEYIKDTKVIDGTN' A
#
# COMPACT_ATOMS: atom_id res chain seq x y z
N MET A 1 -17.31 0.47 3.93
CA MET A 1 -16.68 1.42 3.03
C MET A 1 -15.17 1.41 3.18
N ASN A 2 -14.68 1.77 4.36
CA ASN A 2 -13.23 1.72 4.59
C ASN A 2 -12.67 0.32 4.54
N GLU A 3 -13.50 -0.65 4.92
CA GLU A 3 -13.05 -2.04 4.89
C GLU A 3 -12.72 -2.49 3.48
N GLN A 4 -13.50 -2.04 2.51
CA GLN A 4 -13.22 -2.40 1.13
C GLN A 4 -11.89 -1.80 0.68
N ILE A 5 -11.63 -0.58 1.08
CA ILE A 5 -10.37 0.09 0.72
C ILE A 5 -9.18 -0.65 1.33
N PHE A 6 -9.30 -1.09 2.58
CA PHE A 6 -8.22 -1.83 3.21
C PHE A 6 -8.00 -3.17 2.52
N LYS A 7 -9.08 -3.83 2.12
CA LYS A 7 -8.94 -5.09 1.38
C LYS A 7 -8.26 -4.84 0.03
N ASP A 8 -8.62 -3.76 -0.62
CA ASP A 8 -7.97 -3.40 -1.88
C ASP A 8 -6.48 -3.16 -1.68
N LEU A 9 -6.12 -2.48 -0.59
CA LEU A 9 -4.72 -2.25 -0.29
C LEU A 9 -3.98 -3.56 -0.06
N GLU A 10 -4.61 -4.50 0.65
CA GLU A 10 -3.98 -5.79 0.88
C GLU A 10 -3.77 -6.55 -0.42
N ASN A 11 -4.74 -6.47 -1.31
CA ASN A 11 -4.61 -7.12 -2.61
C ASN A 11 -3.47 -6.51 -3.40
N ILE A 12 -3.39 -5.19 -3.41
CA ILE A 12 -2.32 -4.50 -4.10
C ILE A 12 -0.96 -4.87 -3.50
N LYS A 13 -0.90 -4.91 -2.18
CA LYS A 13 0.35 -5.27 -1.50
C LYS A 13 0.79 -6.68 -1.90
N SER A 14 -0.14 -7.62 -1.95
CA SER A 14 0.18 -8.98 -2.35
C SER A 14 0.73 -9.02 -3.76
N CYS A 15 0.12 -8.28 -4.67
CA CYS A 15 0.61 -8.22 -6.04
C CYS A 15 2.00 -7.62 -6.11
N LEU A 16 2.25 -6.56 -5.35
CA LEU A 16 3.56 -5.93 -5.32
C LEU A 16 4.62 -6.87 -4.74
N ASP A 17 4.25 -7.61 -3.71
CA ASP A 17 5.18 -8.56 -3.11
C ASP A 17 5.60 -9.63 -4.12
N VAL A 18 4.63 -10.16 -4.86
CA VAL A 18 4.93 -11.16 -5.87
C VAL A 18 5.78 -10.56 -6.98
N ALA A 19 5.45 -9.36 -7.41
CA ALA A 19 6.23 -8.67 -8.44
C ALA A 19 7.68 -8.48 -8.00
N ALA A 20 7.86 -8.10 -6.73
CA ALA A 20 9.21 -7.90 -6.21
C ALA A 20 9.98 -9.21 -6.21
N GLN A 21 9.32 -10.30 -5.82
CA GLN A 21 9.97 -11.61 -5.82
C GLN A 21 10.39 -12.03 -7.21
N LYS A 22 9.63 -11.64 -8.21
CA LYS A 22 9.93 -12.00 -9.59
C LYS A 22 10.88 -11.02 -10.26
N GLY A 23 11.33 -10.00 -9.54
CA GLY A 23 12.28 -9.06 -10.07
C GLY A 23 11.69 -8.05 -11.04
N VAL A 24 10.39 -7.85 -10.98
CA VAL A 24 9.72 -6.92 -11.89
C VAL A 24 10.25 -5.50 -11.73
N PHE A 25 10.64 -5.13 -10.51
CA PHE A 25 11.09 -3.75 -10.25
C PHE A 25 12.52 -3.49 -10.63
N GLY A 26 13.25 -4.52 -11.00
CA GLY A 26 14.58 -4.36 -11.57
C GLY A 26 15.71 -4.18 -10.59
N ASN A 27 15.52 -3.41 -9.54
CA ASN A 27 16.58 -3.22 -8.56
C ASN A 27 15.99 -2.88 -7.20
N ILE A 28 16.89 -2.85 -6.22
CA ILE A 28 16.48 -2.63 -4.83
C ILE A 28 15.90 -1.23 -4.64
N ASP A 29 16.48 -0.26 -5.31
CA ASP A 29 16.01 1.12 -5.18
C ASP A 29 14.57 1.27 -5.64
N SER A 30 14.23 0.67 -6.77
CA SER A 30 12.86 0.73 -7.27
C SER A 30 11.90 0.03 -6.33
N ALA A 31 12.28 -1.14 -5.85
CA ALA A 31 11.44 -1.88 -4.91
C ALA A 31 11.23 -1.09 -3.62
N TYR A 32 12.29 -0.46 -3.13
CA TYR A 32 12.19 0.33 -1.92
C TYR A 32 11.27 1.53 -2.12
N THR A 33 11.43 2.22 -3.25
CA THR A 33 10.60 3.38 -3.54
C THR A 33 9.13 3.01 -3.59
N ILE A 34 8.81 1.89 -4.23
CA ILE A 34 7.43 1.41 -4.29
C ILE A 34 6.91 1.08 -2.91
N SER A 35 7.73 0.43 -2.11
CA SER A 35 7.33 0.03 -0.76
C SER A 35 7.03 1.25 0.11
N VAL A 36 7.90 2.26 0.05
CA VAL A 36 7.71 3.48 0.83
C VAL A 36 6.44 4.20 0.37
N ALA A 37 6.25 4.29 -0.94
CA ALA A 37 5.07 4.97 -1.46
C ALA A 37 3.80 4.25 -1.02
N PHE A 38 3.81 2.93 -1.08
CA PHE A 38 2.65 2.17 -0.67
C PHE A 38 2.35 2.37 0.80
N ASN A 39 3.37 2.31 1.64
CA ASN A 39 3.19 2.51 3.08
C ASN A 39 2.66 3.90 3.39
N ARG A 40 3.14 4.90 2.66
CA ARG A 40 2.67 6.26 2.86
C ARG A 40 1.19 6.39 2.55
N ILE A 41 0.76 5.78 1.46
CA ILE A 41 -0.65 5.79 1.09
C ILE A 41 -1.49 5.07 2.15
N ALA A 42 -1.02 3.93 2.60
CA ALA A 42 -1.73 3.17 3.61
C ALA A 42 -1.89 3.96 4.90
N GLU A 43 -0.85 4.66 5.32
CA GLU A 43 -0.91 5.48 6.51
C GLU A 43 -1.89 6.63 6.33
N TYR A 44 -1.87 7.24 5.16
CA TYR A 44 -2.80 8.33 4.88
C TYR A 44 -4.25 7.86 4.98
N ILE A 45 -4.53 6.70 4.45
CA ILE A 45 -5.90 6.17 4.48
C ILE A 45 -6.32 5.86 5.91
N LYS A 46 -5.42 5.33 6.71
CA LYS A 46 -5.72 5.07 8.11
C LYS A 46 -6.04 6.36 8.85
N ASP A 47 -5.25 7.40 8.61
CA ASP A 47 -5.49 8.69 9.25
C ASP A 47 -6.82 9.28 8.80
N THR A 48 -7.11 9.17 7.51
CA THR A 48 -8.36 9.69 6.98
C THR A 48 -9.54 8.97 7.60
N LYS A 49 -9.41 7.67 7.82
CA LYS A 49 -10.46 6.91 8.46
C LYS A 49 -10.74 7.45 9.86
N VAL A 50 -9.69 7.76 10.60
CA VAL A 50 -9.84 8.31 11.95
C VAL A 50 -10.54 9.66 11.88
N ILE A 51 -10.15 10.50 10.95
CA ILE A 51 -10.75 11.81 10.79
C ILE A 51 -12.22 11.66 10.45
N ASP A 52 -12.55 10.75 9.55
CA ASP A 52 -13.93 10.49 9.19
C ASP A 52 -14.74 10.09 10.42
N GLY A 53 -14.13 9.29 11.26
CA GLY A 53 -14.79 8.85 12.46
C GLY A 53 -15.16 9.97 13.39
N THR A 54 -14.38 11.04 13.38
CA THR A 54 -14.64 12.18 14.24
C THR A 54 -15.66 13.12 13.64
N ASN A 55 -15.81 13.09 12.36
CA ASN A 55 -16.77 13.95 11.70
C ASN A 55 -18.18 13.41 11.89
#